data_06e334672415263a8110bbcb442f94cd
#
_entry.id   06e334672415263a8110bbcb442f94cd
#
_cell.length_a   1.000
_cell.length_b   1.000
_cell.length_c   1.000
_cell.angle_alpha   90.00
_cell.angle_beta   90.00
_cell.angle_gamma   90.00
#
_symmetry.space_group_name_H-M   'P 1'
#
loop_
_entity.id
_entity.type
_entity.pdbx_description
1 polymer ?
#
loop_
_entity_poly.entity_id
_entity_poly.type
_entity_poly.pdbx_seq_one_letter_code
_entity_poly.pdbx_strand_id
1 'polypeptide(L)'
;MGLASAMSTALTGLTAAETTIDVVGNNLANSSTVGFKASQASFATQFLQTLSLGAQPTGDSGGTNPRQVGLGTMVSDITPDFSQGTVEISSNPLDLAIQGEGFYVVQGRSGEQLYTRNGIFKLNAANEIVTITGRQLLGFGVDDQYQIQRTVLEPITIPLGAASVAQPTQNAYLEGQLTPTGDIADIAQIIQTGILGDSRYEHPTAAPTAEIGAAGNLDGSYNYYVTYYNTANGRESRPFESPSLTLNVDNQQINLSDLPQPADLTQWDEIRVYRNVANTNEYHRVASLAAGTTTYTDNTGDNVLATLPLIDFDGPKIAYDTLLTNIRQRDGHRYEQVFEEGTLQFTGRKGGRAQETKSLTIDANTTVSDLITFMEESLGIQRTPGPDPVHPIPIDSASGNDPGGRVTLDGRIVLTGNNGRDNAIEIGLSNMLMVTSTGATNVNLPFGTAQLAVGESAVTDFIVYDSLGIPLRVRVTMVMECRDSSSTTYR
;
A
#
# COMPACT_ATOMS: atom_id res chain seq x y z
N MET A 1 -36.05 43.73 -22.07
CA MET A 1 -36.82 42.85 -21.18
C MET A 1 -37.68 43.73 -20.28
N GLY A 2 -38.98 43.42 -20.18
CA GLY A 2 -39.84 44.10 -19.20
C GLY A 2 -39.48 43.69 -17.76
N LEU A 3 -39.81 44.53 -16.80
CA LEU A 3 -39.61 44.26 -15.37
C LEU A 3 -40.17 42.86 -14.94
N ALA A 4 -41.28 42.46 -15.53
CA ALA A 4 -41.91 41.17 -15.31
C ALA A 4 -41.01 39.97 -15.69
N SER A 5 -40.29 40.04 -16.82
CA SER A 5 -39.37 38.99 -17.25
C SER A 5 -38.16 38.90 -16.32
N ALA A 6 -37.62 40.04 -15.88
CA ALA A 6 -36.51 40.08 -14.92
C ALA A 6 -36.94 39.52 -13.55
N MET A 7 -38.15 39.83 -13.09
CA MET A 7 -38.70 39.28 -11.85
C MET A 7 -38.94 37.75 -11.98
N SER A 8 -39.46 37.28 -13.11
CA SER A 8 -39.65 35.84 -13.36
C SER A 8 -38.31 35.10 -13.35
N THR A 9 -37.28 35.63 -14.00
CA THR A 9 -35.92 35.04 -13.98
C THR A 9 -35.33 35.02 -12.56
N ALA A 10 -35.50 36.08 -11.77
CA ALA A 10 -35.07 36.12 -10.39
C ALA A 10 -35.83 35.10 -9.52
N LEU A 11 -37.13 34.93 -9.75
CA LEU A 11 -37.94 33.92 -9.05
C LEU A 11 -37.48 32.52 -9.32
N THR A 12 -37.08 32.16 -10.55
CA THR A 12 -36.51 30.84 -10.84
C THR A 12 -35.21 30.59 -10.08
N GLY A 13 -34.37 31.60 -9.93
CA GLY A 13 -33.15 31.50 -9.09
C GLY A 13 -33.46 31.30 -7.60
N LEU A 14 -34.53 31.99 -7.11
CA LEU A 14 -34.97 31.82 -5.73
C LEU A 14 -35.52 30.40 -5.49
N THR A 15 -36.33 29.86 -6.38
CA THR A 15 -36.85 28.48 -6.30
C THR A 15 -35.71 27.45 -6.36
N ALA A 16 -34.66 27.67 -7.18
CA ALA A 16 -33.49 26.84 -7.24
C ALA A 16 -32.72 26.87 -5.89
N ALA A 17 -32.55 28.03 -5.28
CA ALA A 17 -31.94 28.19 -3.97
C ALA A 17 -32.76 27.49 -2.86
N GLU A 18 -34.09 27.61 -2.89
CA GLU A 18 -35.01 26.90 -1.97
C GLU A 18 -34.82 25.38 -2.10
N THR A 19 -34.83 24.85 -3.32
CA THR A 19 -34.57 23.41 -3.55
C THR A 19 -33.19 22.98 -2.99
N THR A 20 -32.16 23.80 -3.15
CA THR A 20 -30.85 23.52 -2.60
C THR A 20 -30.90 23.45 -1.07
N ILE A 21 -31.59 24.40 -0.43
CA ILE A 21 -31.75 24.42 1.03
C ILE A 21 -32.52 23.20 1.50
N ASP A 22 -33.57 22.79 0.82
CA ASP A 22 -34.36 21.61 1.15
C ASP A 22 -33.52 20.33 1.08
N VAL A 23 -32.73 20.16 0.01
CA VAL A 23 -31.84 19.00 -0.14
C VAL A 23 -30.75 18.99 0.94
N VAL A 24 -30.10 20.14 1.20
CA VAL A 24 -29.09 20.26 2.24
C VAL A 24 -29.70 20.06 3.63
N GLY A 25 -30.89 20.58 3.88
CA GLY A 25 -31.64 20.38 5.12
C GLY A 25 -31.98 18.92 5.37
N ASN A 26 -32.43 18.21 4.33
CA ASN A 26 -32.66 16.77 4.40
C ASN A 26 -31.36 15.98 4.65
N ASN A 27 -30.26 16.32 3.98
CA ASN A 27 -28.95 15.69 4.20
C ASN A 27 -28.48 15.91 5.64
N LEU A 28 -28.61 17.12 6.16
CA LEU A 28 -28.24 17.47 7.54
C LEU A 28 -29.11 16.72 8.57
N ALA A 29 -30.42 16.67 8.35
CA ALA A 29 -31.36 15.95 9.23
C ALA A 29 -31.04 14.46 9.31
N ASN A 30 -30.49 13.88 8.23
CA ASN A 30 -30.14 12.48 8.13
C ASN A 30 -28.64 12.19 8.31
N SER A 31 -27.85 13.15 8.77
CA SER A 31 -26.40 12.99 8.96
C SER A 31 -26.01 11.84 9.90
N SER A 32 -26.89 11.52 10.87
CA SER A 32 -26.71 10.41 11.82
C SER A 32 -27.53 9.16 11.43
N THR A 33 -28.16 9.15 10.25
CA THR A 33 -28.96 7.99 9.81
C THR A 33 -28.07 6.97 9.12
N VAL A 34 -27.94 5.77 9.70
CA VAL A 34 -27.12 4.70 9.14
C VAL A 34 -27.64 4.28 7.76
N GLY A 35 -26.73 4.21 6.80
CA GLY A 35 -27.06 3.84 5.41
C GLY A 35 -27.71 4.95 4.59
N PHE A 36 -27.86 6.16 5.13
CA PHE A 36 -28.32 7.31 4.36
C PHE A 36 -27.30 7.69 3.26
N LYS A 37 -27.81 8.07 2.12
CA LYS A 37 -27.01 8.58 1.00
C LYS A 37 -27.44 10.01 0.72
N ALA A 38 -26.50 10.94 0.85
CA ALA A 38 -26.74 12.35 0.62
C ALA A 38 -27.22 12.59 -0.83
N SER A 39 -28.14 13.48 -1.00
CA SER A 39 -28.60 13.89 -2.33
C SER A 39 -27.97 15.22 -2.73
N GLN A 40 -27.75 15.39 -4.01
CA GLN A 40 -27.27 16.63 -4.60
C GLN A 40 -28.25 17.12 -5.67
N ALA A 41 -28.63 18.39 -5.59
CA ALA A 41 -29.41 19.02 -6.62
C ALA A 41 -28.52 19.54 -7.75
N SER A 42 -28.86 19.22 -8.98
CA SER A 42 -28.24 19.76 -10.18
C SER A 42 -29.21 20.68 -10.90
N PHE A 43 -28.68 21.72 -11.52
CA PHE A 43 -29.46 22.76 -12.17
C PHE A 43 -29.09 22.87 -13.64
N ALA A 44 -30.09 23.19 -14.46
CA ALA A 44 -29.91 23.51 -15.87
C ALA A 44 -30.38 24.91 -16.15
N THR A 45 -29.80 25.53 -17.15
CA THR A 45 -30.31 26.81 -17.65
C THR A 45 -31.61 26.59 -18.40
N GLN A 46 -32.60 27.47 -18.20
CA GLN A 46 -33.77 27.54 -19.07
C GLN A 46 -33.38 28.07 -20.45
N PHE A 47 -34.32 28.01 -21.38
CA PHE A 47 -34.07 28.45 -22.76
C PHE A 47 -33.50 29.87 -22.83
N LEU A 48 -32.67 30.09 -23.84
CA LEU A 48 -32.13 31.41 -24.16
C LEU A 48 -33.07 32.13 -25.09
N GLN A 49 -33.46 33.35 -24.73
CA GLN A 49 -34.19 34.23 -25.63
C GLN A 49 -33.21 35.00 -26.51
N THR A 50 -33.27 34.79 -27.81
CA THR A 50 -32.46 35.55 -28.76
C THR A 50 -33.14 36.91 -29.02
N LEU A 51 -32.50 38.00 -28.58
CA LEU A 51 -32.95 39.37 -28.80
C LEU A 51 -32.51 39.90 -30.14
N SER A 52 -31.40 39.45 -30.67
CA SER A 52 -30.87 39.83 -31.97
C SER A 52 -30.09 38.67 -32.56
N LEU A 53 -30.35 38.37 -33.81
CA LEU A 53 -29.57 37.43 -34.59
C LEU A 53 -28.23 38.07 -34.96
N GLY A 54 -27.16 37.34 -34.90
CA GLY A 54 -25.88 37.82 -35.41
C GLY A 54 -25.90 38.04 -36.93
N ALA A 55 -25.11 38.95 -37.40
CA ALA A 55 -24.87 39.14 -38.84
C ALA A 55 -23.49 38.61 -39.22
N GLN A 56 -23.37 37.93 -40.33
CA GLN A 56 -22.10 37.43 -40.83
C GLN A 56 -21.20 38.60 -41.25
N PRO A 57 -19.89 38.50 -41.09
CA PRO A 57 -18.92 39.46 -41.62
C PRO A 57 -19.05 39.55 -43.16
N THR A 58 -19.03 40.75 -43.66
CA THR A 58 -18.92 41.04 -45.10
C THR A 58 -17.67 41.87 -45.34
N GLY A 59 -17.28 42.07 -46.60
CA GLY A 59 -16.03 42.78 -46.95
C GLY A 59 -15.88 44.17 -46.28
N ASP A 60 -17.02 44.83 -45.98
CA ASP A 60 -17.05 46.17 -45.40
C ASP A 60 -17.63 46.24 -43.96
N SER A 61 -17.96 45.11 -43.36
CA SER A 61 -18.53 45.05 -42.01
C SER A 61 -18.00 43.83 -41.21
N GLY A 62 -17.56 44.04 -40.00
CA GLY A 62 -17.04 43.02 -39.12
C GLY A 62 -18.08 42.03 -38.57
N GLY A 63 -19.34 42.14 -38.98
CA GLY A 63 -20.42 41.32 -38.47
C GLY A 63 -20.80 41.65 -37.00
N THR A 64 -21.85 41.02 -36.49
CA THR A 64 -22.27 41.15 -35.09
C THR A 64 -22.62 39.79 -34.51
N ASN A 65 -22.23 39.56 -33.27
CA ASN A 65 -22.62 38.35 -32.54
C ASN A 65 -24.08 38.39 -32.11
N PRO A 66 -24.78 37.23 -32.05
CA PRO A 66 -26.16 37.18 -31.55
C PRO A 66 -26.18 37.62 -30.08
N ARG A 67 -27.23 38.38 -29.73
CA ARG A 67 -27.48 38.78 -28.34
C ARG A 67 -28.57 37.88 -27.78
N GLN A 68 -28.21 37.12 -26.77
CA GLN A 68 -29.09 36.17 -26.10
C GLN A 68 -29.16 36.50 -24.60
N VAL A 69 -30.33 36.30 -24.03
CA VAL A 69 -30.59 36.48 -22.60
C VAL A 69 -31.19 35.20 -22.06
N GLY A 70 -30.65 34.71 -20.94
CA GLY A 70 -31.16 33.53 -20.23
C GLY A 70 -32.52 33.83 -19.58
N LEU A 71 -33.42 32.87 -19.58
CA LEU A 71 -34.74 32.97 -18.96
C LEU A 71 -34.78 32.43 -17.54
N GLY A 72 -33.62 32.07 -16.99
CA GLY A 72 -33.47 31.59 -15.61
C GLY A 72 -32.88 30.22 -15.51
N THR A 73 -33.09 29.58 -14.38
CA THR A 73 -32.61 28.24 -14.05
C THR A 73 -33.79 27.34 -13.68
N MET A 74 -33.57 26.03 -13.83
CA MET A 74 -34.53 25.01 -13.37
C MET A 74 -33.75 23.87 -12.70
N VAL A 75 -34.40 23.18 -11.80
CA VAL A 75 -33.88 21.94 -11.23
C VAL A 75 -33.83 20.90 -12.34
N SER A 76 -32.63 20.36 -12.61
CA SER A 76 -32.43 19.32 -13.62
C SER A 76 -32.67 17.95 -13.03
N ASP A 77 -32.06 17.71 -11.88
CA ASP A 77 -32.13 16.41 -11.20
C ASP A 77 -31.74 16.54 -9.73
N ILE A 78 -32.21 15.60 -8.91
CA ILE A 78 -31.79 15.42 -7.53
C ILE A 78 -31.32 13.98 -7.41
N THR A 79 -30.01 13.79 -7.49
CA THR A 79 -29.37 12.47 -7.48
C THR A 79 -28.79 12.12 -6.13
N PRO A 80 -28.99 10.90 -5.63
CA PRO A 80 -28.29 10.42 -4.46
C PRO A 80 -26.83 10.07 -4.80
N ASP A 81 -25.91 10.41 -3.90
CA ASP A 81 -24.50 10.04 -3.97
C ASP A 81 -24.29 8.67 -3.26
N PHE A 82 -24.01 7.63 -4.04
CA PHE A 82 -23.77 6.28 -3.53
C PHE A 82 -22.30 5.99 -3.16
N SER A 83 -21.45 7.00 -3.14
CA SER A 83 -20.06 6.84 -2.70
C SER A 83 -19.96 6.19 -1.31
N GLN A 84 -18.83 5.52 -1.06
CA GLN A 84 -18.60 4.81 0.20
C GLN A 84 -18.50 5.82 1.36
N GLY A 85 -19.32 5.63 2.38
CA GLY A 85 -19.25 6.37 3.63
C GLY A 85 -18.29 5.73 4.65
N THR A 86 -18.14 6.36 5.79
CA THR A 86 -17.34 5.84 6.90
C THR A 86 -18.01 4.59 7.47
N VAL A 87 -17.22 3.53 7.67
CA VAL A 87 -17.65 2.30 8.34
C VAL A 87 -17.28 2.43 9.83
N GLU A 88 -18.27 2.32 10.70
CA GLU A 88 -18.12 2.38 12.14
C GLU A 88 -18.18 0.98 12.76
N ILE A 89 -17.40 0.76 13.82
CA ILE A 89 -17.40 -0.51 14.55
C ILE A 89 -18.62 -0.54 15.48
N SER A 90 -19.42 -1.62 15.38
CA SER A 90 -20.53 -1.89 16.27
C SER A 90 -20.22 -3.07 17.20
N SER A 91 -20.75 -3.05 18.41
CA SER A 91 -20.70 -4.17 19.35
C SER A 91 -21.79 -5.22 19.10
N ASN A 92 -22.75 -4.94 18.23
CA ASN A 92 -23.82 -5.87 17.87
C ASN A 92 -23.40 -6.74 16.68
N PRO A 93 -23.31 -8.06 16.84
CA PRO A 93 -22.85 -8.97 15.77
C PRO A 93 -23.80 -9.06 14.58
N LEU A 94 -25.02 -8.53 14.69
CA LEU A 94 -26.00 -8.49 13.60
C LEU A 94 -25.92 -7.22 12.75
N ASP A 95 -25.11 -6.25 13.15
CA ASP A 95 -24.89 -5.04 12.36
C ASP A 95 -23.91 -5.34 11.25
N LEU A 96 -24.33 -5.08 10.02
CA LEU A 96 -23.58 -5.37 8.81
C LEU A 96 -23.31 -4.10 8.03
N ALA A 97 -22.12 -3.99 7.43
CA ALA A 97 -21.77 -2.90 6.54
C ALA A 97 -21.37 -3.42 5.16
N ILE A 98 -21.86 -2.78 4.10
CA ILE A 98 -21.44 -3.06 2.72
C ILE A 98 -20.24 -2.18 2.40
N GLN A 99 -19.11 -2.80 2.05
CA GLN A 99 -17.96 -2.12 1.45
C GLN A 99 -18.07 -2.18 -0.07
N GLY A 100 -18.10 -1.01 -0.71
CA GLY A 100 -18.29 -0.89 -2.15
C GLY A 100 -19.76 -0.74 -2.56
N GLU A 101 -20.05 -1.16 -3.79
CA GLU A 101 -21.38 -1.02 -4.40
C GLU A 101 -22.30 -2.19 -4.04
N GLY A 102 -23.62 -1.92 -3.97
CA GLY A 102 -24.63 -2.94 -3.70
C GLY A 102 -25.64 -2.53 -2.63
N PHE A 103 -26.62 -3.38 -2.36
CA PHE A 103 -27.69 -3.16 -1.37
C PHE A 103 -28.03 -4.46 -0.66
N TYR A 104 -28.50 -4.37 0.58
CA TYR A 104 -29.23 -5.45 1.21
C TYR A 104 -30.59 -5.61 0.54
N VAL A 105 -30.98 -6.84 0.28
CA VAL A 105 -32.30 -7.16 -0.25
C VAL A 105 -33.19 -7.53 0.92
N VAL A 106 -34.33 -6.87 1.07
CA VAL A 106 -35.28 -7.16 2.13
C VAL A 106 -36.66 -7.42 1.53
N GLN A 107 -37.42 -8.27 2.19
CA GLN A 107 -38.78 -8.60 1.76
C GLN A 107 -39.78 -7.54 2.25
N GLY A 108 -40.55 -6.98 1.33
CA GLY A 108 -41.66 -6.10 1.65
C GLY A 108 -42.88 -6.88 2.17
N ARG A 109 -43.91 -6.15 2.61
CA ARG A 109 -45.11 -6.75 3.22
C ARG A 109 -45.94 -7.59 2.23
N SER A 110 -45.86 -7.30 0.95
CA SER A 110 -46.56 -8.01 -0.12
C SER A 110 -45.68 -9.04 -0.83
N GLY A 111 -44.47 -9.31 -0.30
CA GLY A 111 -43.52 -10.24 -0.89
C GLY A 111 -42.60 -9.57 -1.94
N GLU A 112 -42.74 -8.27 -2.18
CA GLU A 112 -41.85 -7.52 -3.07
C GLU A 112 -40.43 -7.42 -2.53
N GLN A 113 -39.44 -7.42 -3.41
CA GLN A 113 -38.04 -7.18 -3.06
C GLN A 113 -37.79 -5.66 -2.95
N LEU A 114 -37.27 -5.25 -1.82
CA LEU A 114 -36.86 -3.88 -1.57
C LEU A 114 -35.37 -3.84 -1.25
N TYR A 115 -34.76 -2.70 -1.50
CA TYR A 115 -33.31 -2.52 -1.36
C TYR A 115 -33.00 -1.50 -0.27
N THR A 116 -32.02 -1.78 0.58
CA THR A 116 -31.59 -0.86 1.64
C THR A 116 -30.08 -0.86 1.82
N ARG A 117 -29.54 0.27 2.25
CA ARG A 117 -28.13 0.38 2.71
C ARG A 117 -28.03 0.36 4.25
N ASN A 118 -29.17 0.41 4.96
CA ASN A 118 -29.17 0.30 6.40
C ASN A 118 -28.87 -1.13 6.81
N GLY A 119 -27.76 -1.32 7.53
CA GLY A 119 -27.27 -2.63 7.98
C GLY A 119 -27.56 -2.93 9.43
N ILE A 120 -28.43 -2.18 10.10
CA ILE A 120 -28.86 -2.46 11.48
C ILE A 120 -29.98 -3.49 11.45
N PHE A 121 -29.66 -4.70 11.92
CA PHE A 121 -30.59 -5.81 11.93
C PHE A 121 -30.85 -6.32 13.34
N LYS A 122 -31.96 -7.04 13.49
CA LYS A 122 -32.38 -7.73 14.74
C LYS A 122 -32.89 -9.11 14.40
N LEU A 123 -32.91 -10.00 15.40
CA LEU A 123 -33.63 -11.28 15.31
C LEU A 123 -35.08 -11.10 15.77
N ASN A 124 -35.99 -11.72 15.03
CA ASN A 124 -37.37 -11.86 15.47
C ASN A 124 -37.56 -13.15 16.29
N ALA A 125 -38.78 -13.43 16.73
CA ALA A 125 -39.10 -14.62 17.51
C ALA A 125 -38.92 -15.94 16.78
N ALA A 126 -38.84 -15.92 15.44
CA ALA A 126 -38.55 -17.07 14.57
C ALA A 126 -37.06 -17.19 14.26
N ASN A 127 -36.19 -16.40 14.89
CA ASN A 127 -34.74 -16.32 14.60
C ASN A 127 -34.41 -15.87 13.18
N GLU A 128 -35.29 -15.13 12.52
CA GLU A 128 -35.04 -14.53 11.24
C GLU A 128 -34.39 -13.15 11.43
N ILE A 129 -33.47 -12.80 10.53
CA ILE A 129 -32.85 -11.49 10.52
C ILE A 129 -33.83 -10.48 9.91
N VAL A 130 -34.19 -9.48 10.69
CA VAL A 130 -35.15 -8.43 10.29
C VAL A 130 -34.55 -7.04 10.47
N THR A 131 -35.00 -6.11 9.64
CA THR A 131 -34.72 -4.68 9.82
C THR A 131 -35.46 -4.11 11.05
N ILE A 132 -35.12 -2.90 11.46
CA ILE A 132 -35.81 -2.19 12.55
C ILE A 132 -37.33 -2.04 12.23
N THR A 133 -37.70 -1.99 10.95
CA THR A 133 -39.10 -1.89 10.51
C THR A 133 -39.78 -3.25 10.35
N GLY A 134 -39.13 -4.35 10.75
CA GLY A 134 -39.67 -5.72 10.73
C GLY A 134 -39.70 -6.38 9.34
N ARG A 135 -38.89 -5.90 8.39
CA ARG A 135 -38.75 -6.52 7.08
C ARG A 135 -37.64 -7.58 7.12
N GLN A 136 -37.91 -8.76 6.57
CA GLN A 136 -36.96 -9.86 6.58
C GLN A 136 -35.80 -9.61 5.61
N LEU A 137 -34.57 -9.87 6.05
CA LEU A 137 -33.41 -9.85 5.20
C LEU A 137 -33.40 -11.11 4.33
N LEU A 138 -33.28 -10.91 3.01
CA LEU A 138 -33.22 -12.01 2.06
C LEU A 138 -31.76 -12.33 1.73
N GLY A 139 -31.49 -13.60 1.59
CA GLY A 139 -30.21 -14.12 1.18
C GLY A 139 -30.36 -15.47 0.52
N PHE A 140 -29.25 -16.04 0.10
CA PHE A 140 -29.26 -17.41 -0.42
C PHE A 140 -29.35 -18.41 0.75
N GLY A 141 -30.34 -19.27 0.71
CA GLY A 141 -30.50 -20.36 1.67
C GLY A 141 -29.40 -21.42 1.48
N VAL A 142 -29.34 -22.32 2.47
CA VAL A 142 -28.42 -23.46 2.45
C VAL A 142 -29.28 -24.70 2.59
N ASP A 143 -29.06 -25.71 1.76
CA ASP A 143 -29.77 -27.00 1.84
C ASP A 143 -29.25 -27.87 3.02
N ASP A 144 -29.86 -29.05 3.20
CA ASP A 144 -29.48 -30.00 4.25
C ASP A 144 -28.04 -30.58 4.07
N GLN A 145 -27.40 -30.30 2.93
CA GLN A 145 -26.02 -30.66 2.63
C GLN A 145 -25.07 -29.46 2.71
N TYR A 146 -25.54 -28.34 3.28
CA TYR A 146 -24.81 -27.08 3.40
C TYR A 146 -24.38 -26.46 2.06
N GLN A 147 -25.10 -26.77 0.95
CA GLN A 147 -24.87 -26.15 -0.35
C GLN A 147 -25.70 -24.87 -0.48
N ILE A 148 -25.03 -23.78 -0.92
CA ILE A 148 -25.71 -22.50 -1.12
C ILE A 148 -26.66 -22.59 -2.30
N GLN A 149 -27.95 -22.40 -2.07
CA GLN A 149 -29.01 -22.36 -3.07
C GLN A 149 -29.05 -20.95 -3.72
N ARG A 150 -28.33 -20.77 -4.83
CA ARG A 150 -28.24 -19.47 -5.51
C ARG A 150 -29.42 -19.12 -6.41
N THR A 151 -30.42 -19.98 -6.51
CA THR A 151 -31.55 -19.82 -7.41
C THR A 151 -32.71 -19.03 -6.82
N VAL A 152 -32.85 -19.01 -5.47
CA VAL A 152 -33.95 -18.38 -4.77
C VAL A 152 -33.40 -17.57 -3.60
N LEU A 153 -33.93 -16.36 -3.39
CA LEU A 153 -33.68 -15.57 -2.20
C LEU A 153 -34.73 -15.92 -1.14
N GLU A 154 -34.27 -16.33 0.02
CA GLU A 154 -35.10 -16.72 1.16
C GLU A 154 -34.79 -15.87 2.39
N PRO A 155 -35.70 -15.71 3.35
CA PRO A 155 -35.41 -15.07 4.62
C PRO A 155 -34.25 -15.76 5.34
N ILE A 156 -33.25 -15.02 5.78
CA ILE A 156 -32.11 -15.56 6.50
C ILE A 156 -32.52 -15.86 7.94
N THR A 157 -32.43 -17.12 8.34
CA THR A 157 -32.69 -17.60 9.70
C THR A 157 -31.40 -18.00 10.38
N ILE A 158 -31.24 -17.65 11.66
CA ILE A 158 -30.13 -18.10 12.49
C ILE A 158 -30.69 -19.17 13.46
N PRO A 159 -30.34 -20.43 13.31
CA PRO A 159 -30.86 -21.53 14.13
C PRO A 159 -30.24 -21.47 15.54
N LEU A 160 -30.77 -20.59 16.42
CA LEU A 160 -30.36 -20.53 17.84
C LEU A 160 -30.88 -21.76 18.58
N GLY A 161 -29.97 -22.53 19.19
CA GLY A 161 -30.30 -23.70 20.00
C GLY A 161 -30.36 -25.03 19.24
N ALA A 162 -30.14 -25.08 17.92
CA ALA A 162 -29.85 -26.31 17.24
C ALA A 162 -28.37 -26.66 17.45
N ALA A 163 -28.10 -27.81 18.07
CA ALA A 163 -26.75 -28.37 18.06
C ALA A 163 -26.43 -28.79 16.63
N SER A 164 -25.74 -27.93 15.87
CA SER A 164 -25.26 -28.30 14.57
C SER A 164 -24.14 -29.33 14.71
N VAL A 165 -24.37 -30.52 14.19
CA VAL A 165 -23.28 -31.48 14.02
C VAL A 165 -22.47 -31.00 12.82
N ALA A 166 -21.33 -30.38 13.10
CA ALA A 166 -20.43 -29.96 12.06
C ALA A 166 -19.85 -31.17 11.32
N GLN A 167 -19.94 -31.19 9.99
CA GLN A 167 -19.24 -32.16 9.16
C GLN A 167 -18.13 -31.42 8.41
N PRO A 168 -16.86 -31.91 8.51
CA PRO A 168 -15.79 -31.34 7.71
C PRO A 168 -16.05 -31.56 6.22
N THR A 169 -15.69 -30.59 5.41
CA THR A 169 -15.74 -30.75 3.94
C THR A 169 -14.75 -31.81 3.51
N GLN A 170 -15.27 -32.90 2.94
CA GLN A 170 -14.43 -34.01 2.46
C GLN A 170 -14.06 -33.87 0.98
N ASN A 171 -14.94 -33.29 0.17
CA ASN A 171 -14.73 -33.13 -1.25
C ASN A 171 -15.18 -31.75 -1.71
N ALA A 172 -14.42 -31.15 -2.61
CA ALA A 172 -14.80 -29.94 -3.33
C ALA A 172 -14.74 -30.24 -4.83
N TYR A 173 -15.81 -29.94 -5.54
CA TYR A 173 -15.89 -30.12 -6.99
C TYR A 173 -15.81 -28.77 -7.66
N LEU A 174 -14.86 -28.62 -8.58
CA LEU A 174 -14.66 -27.42 -9.38
C LEU A 174 -15.02 -27.74 -10.82
N GLU A 175 -15.89 -26.94 -11.43
CA GLU A 175 -16.28 -27.06 -12.83
C GLU A 175 -16.04 -25.71 -13.52
N GLY A 176 -15.43 -25.75 -14.71
CA GLY A 176 -15.14 -24.54 -15.49
C GLY A 176 -14.34 -24.85 -16.74
N GLN A 177 -14.14 -23.82 -17.55
CA GLN A 177 -13.25 -23.86 -18.71
C GLN A 177 -12.01 -23.03 -18.46
N LEU A 178 -10.85 -23.61 -18.73
CA LEU A 178 -9.57 -22.91 -18.74
C LEU A 178 -9.26 -22.44 -20.16
N THR A 179 -8.66 -21.26 -20.28
CA THR A 179 -8.31 -20.67 -21.57
C THR A 179 -7.20 -21.48 -22.23
N PRO A 180 -7.39 -22.01 -23.44
CA PRO A 180 -6.35 -22.80 -24.10
C PRO A 180 -5.25 -21.96 -24.74
N THR A 181 -5.41 -20.62 -24.72
CA THR A 181 -4.50 -19.65 -25.35
C THR A 181 -4.04 -18.63 -24.32
N GLY A 182 -2.83 -18.15 -24.47
CA GLY A 182 -2.23 -17.17 -23.56
C GLY A 182 -0.72 -17.40 -23.41
N ASP A 183 -0.08 -16.61 -22.60
CA ASP A 183 1.34 -16.77 -22.28
C ASP A 183 1.51 -17.83 -21.19
N ILE A 184 2.59 -18.62 -21.27
CA ILE A 184 2.96 -19.57 -20.23
C ILE A 184 3.27 -18.79 -18.96
N ALA A 185 2.82 -19.31 -17.81
CA ALA A 185 3.06 -18.69 -16.50
C ALA A 185 4.40 -19.17 -15.93
N ASP A 186 5.48 -18.62 -16.48
CA ASP A 186 6.85 -18.95 -16.10
C ASP A 186 7.59 -17.78 -15.43
N ILE A 187 6.99 -16.60 -15.38
CA ILE A 187 7.55 -15.40 -14.75
C ILE A 187 6.72 -15.02 -13.52
N ALA A 188 7.43 -14.91 -12.39
CA ALA A 188 6.87 -14.45 -11.12
C ALA A 188 6.93 -12.93 -10.97
N GLN A 189 6.10 -12.37 -10.11
CA GLN A 189 6.32 -11.00 -9.64
C GLN A 189 7.40 -10.98 -8.56
N ILE A 190 8.33 -10.03 -8.70
CA ILE A 190 9.36 -9.75 -7.71
C ILE A 190 9.16 -8.34 -7.19
N ILE A 191 9.04 -8.22 -5.89
CA ILE A 191 8.98 -6.94 -5.17
C ILE A 191 10.16 -6.86 -4.19
N GLN A 192 10.65 -5.64 -3.97
CA GLN A 192 11.80 -5.42 -3.09
C GLN A 192 11.70 -4.11 -2.34
N THR A 193 12.31 -4.07 -1.17
CA THR A 193 12.47 -2.82 -0.39
C THR A 193 13.59 -1.94 -0.94
N GLY A 194 13.71 -0.73 -0.42
CA GLY A 194 14.96 0.03 -0.47
C GLY A 194 16.08 -0.69 0.30
N ILE A 195 17.27 -0.10 0.30
CA ILE A 195 18.40 -0.57 1.12
C ILE A 195 18.06 -0.34 2.59
N LEU A 196 18.31 -1.33 3.43
CA LEU A 196 18.05 -1.29 4.86
C LEU A 196 19.38 -1.50 5.61
N GLY A 197 19.60 -0.67 6.62
CA GLY A 197 20.77 -0.74 7.50
C GLY A 197 20.46 -1.41 8.83
N ASP A 198 21.49 -1.97 9.44
CA ASP A 198 21.46 -2.61 10.75
C ASP A 198 22.07 -1.69 11.81
N SER A 199 21.26 -1.16 12.72
CA SER A 199 21.68 -0.20 13.73
C SER A 199 22.31 -0.82 14.98
N ARG A 200 22.47 -2.14 15.04
CA ARG A 200 23.20 -2.77 16.16
C ARG A 200 24.69 -2.40 16.20
N TYR A 201 25.19 -1.86 15.10
CA TYR A 201 26.59 -1.47 14.98
C TYR A 201 26.79 -0.01 15.33
N GLU A 202 27.84 0.25 16.11
CA GLU A 202 28.26 1.60 16.48
C GLU A 202 28.57 2.45 15.23
N HIS A 203 28.28 3.72 15.30
CA HIS A 203 28.54 4.69 14.25
C HIS A 203 28.92 6.05 14.88
N PRO A 204 29.54 6.98 14.11
CA PRO A 204 29.80 8.32 14.59
C PRO A 204 28.52 9.02 15.08
N THR A 205 28.63 9.67 16.25
CA THR A 205 27.52 10.42 16.88
C THR A 205 27.62 11.92 16.68
N ALA A 206 28.72 12.39 16.05
CA ALA A 206 28.96 13.78 15.71
C ALA A 206 29.71 13.89 14.38
N ALA A 207 29.63 15.02 13.74
CA ALA A 207 30.47 15.38 12.62
C ALA A 207 31.85 15.87 13.11
N PRO A 208 32.92 15.75 12.30
CA PRO A 208 34.22 16.35 12.64
C PRO A 208 34.13 17.88 12.57
N THR A 209 34.98 18.53 13.32
CA THR A 209 35.22 19.98 13.23
C THR A 209 36.17 20.24 12.05
N ALA A 210 35.77 21.14 11.14
CA ALA A 210 36.56 21.48 9.97
C ALA A 210 36.95 22.97 10.02
N GLU A 211 38.21 23.29 9.77
CA GLU A 211 38.74 24.63 9.76
C GLU A 211 39.66 24.86 8.56
N ILE A 212 39.69 26.10 8.08
CA ILE A 212 40.56 26.50 6.97
C ILE A 212 42.01 26.49 7.45
N GLY A 213 42.89 25.79 6.73
CA GLY A 213 44.28 25.64 7.02
C GLY A 213 45.20 26.58 6.18
N ALA A 214 46.44 26.18 6.03
CA ALA A 214 47.42 26.87 5.19
C ALA A 214 47.08 26.80 3.68
N ALA A 215 47.87 27.47 2.83
CA ALA A 215 47.78 27.36 1.39
C ALA A 215 47.87 25.89 0.93
N GLY A 216 47.01 25.52 -0.01
CA GLY A 216 46.88 24.13 -0.46
C GLY A 216 46.18 24.00 -1.83
N ASN A 217 45.63 22.81 -2.08
CA ASN A 217 45.06 22.40 -3.39
C ASN A 217 43.55 22.43 -3.45
N LEU A 218 42.86 22.85 -2.39
CA LEU A 218 41.39 22.84 -2.34
C LEU A 218 40.85 24.20 -2.74
N ASP A 219 39.89 24.21 -3.70
CA ASP A 219 39.25 25.40 -4.22
C ASP A 219 37.75 25.09 -4.44
N GLY A 220 36.88 25.63 -3.59
CA GLY A 220 35.44 25.41 -3.65
C GLY A 220 34.80 25.22 -2.28
N SER A 221 33.59 24.63 -2.27
CA SER A 221 32.79 24.35 -1.07
C SER A 221 32.90 22.88 -0.68
N TYR A 222 33.34 22.65 0.56
CA TYR A 222 33.61 21.31 1.07
C TYR A 222 32.98 21.06 2.42
N ASN A 223 32.56 19.84 2.65
CA ASN A 223 32.18 19.30 3.94
C ASN A 223 32.57 17.82 4.06
N TYR A 224 32.51 17.28 5.25
CA TYR A 224 33.09 15.97 5.55
C TYR A 224 32.14 15.10 6.32
N TYR A 225 32.17 13.80 5.99
CA TYR A 225 31.61 12.71 6.77
C TYR A 225 32.72 11.82 7.30
N VAL A 226 32.42 11.14 8.40
CA VAL A 226 33.28 10.14 9.01
C VAL A 226 32.49 8.86 9.18
N THR A 227 33.14 7.73 8.93
CA THR A 227 32.63 6.37 9.19
C THR A 227 33.68 5.59 9.99
N TYR A 228 33.24 4.53 10.65
CA TYR A 228 34.13 3.52 11.25
C TYR A 228 34.24 2.33 10.33
N TYR A 229 35.42 1.70 10.29
CA TYR A 229 35.67 0.56 9.43
C TYR A 229 36.39 -0.54 10.17
N ASN A 230 36.07 -1.79 9.81
CA ASN A 230 36.75 -2.99 10.31
C ASN A 230 37.53 -3.61 9.17
N THR A 231 38.88 -3.62 9.28
CA THR A 231 39.76 -4.12 8.24
C THR A 231 39.71 -5.65 8.09
N ALA A 232 39.34 -6.39 9.16
CA ALA A 232 39.30 -7.84 9.15
C ALA A 232 38.11 -8.42 8.37
N ASN A 233 36.95 -7.75 8.38
CA ASN A 233 35.72 -8.25 7.74
C ASN A 233 35.15 -7.32 6.66
N GLY A 234 35.78 -6.15 6.43
CA GLY A 234 35.37 -5.20 5.42
C GLY A 234 34.09 -4.42 5.74
N ARG A 235 33.61 -4.51 7.00
CA ARG A 235 32.40 -3.80 7.41
C ARG A 235 32.68 -2.33 7.62
N GLU A 236 31.75 -1.48 7.19
CA GLU A 236 31.77 -0.02 7.37
C GLU A 236 30.51 0.45 8.07
N SER A 237 30.65 1.36 9.05
CA SER A 237 29.52 1.98 9.72
C SER A 237 28.82 2.99 8.81
N ARG A 238 27.58 3.31 9.11
CA ARG A 238 26.98 4.54 8.56
C ARG A 238 27.67 5.79 9.13
N PRO A 239 27.64 6.92 8.44
CA PRO A 239 28.10 8.20 9.00
C PRO A 239 27.09 8.77 10.01
N PHE A 240 27.45 9.86 10.65
CA PHE A 240 26.53 10.74 11.36
C PHE A 240 25.56 11.39 10.37
N GLU A 241 24.35 11.77 10.80
CA GLU A 241 23.28 12.29 9.93
C GLU A 241 23.66 13.58 9.20
N SER A 242 24.51 14.41 9.79
CA SER A 242 24.95 15.68 9.20
C SER A 242 26.44 15.65 8.93
N PRO A 243 26.90 16.23 7.82
CA PRO A 243 28.34 16.43 7.59
C PRO A 243 28.88 17.53 8.51
N SER A 244 30.20 17.76 8.47
CA SER A 244 30.80 18.96 9.05
C SER A 244 30.20 20.23 8.46
N LEU A 245 30.42 21.38 9.12
CA LEU A 245 30.09 22.66 8.52
C LEU A 245 30.76 22.81 7.14
N THR A 246 30.03 23.36 6.18
CA THR A 246 30.55 23.59 4.83
C THR A 246 31.53 24.78 4.88
N LEU A 247 32.74 24.56 4.41
CA LEU A 247 33.76 25.56 4.26
C LEU A 247 33.95 25.94 2.79
N ASN A 248 34.05 27.23 2.54
CA ASN A 248 34.45 27.78 1.24
C ASN A 248 35.93 28.16 1.30
N VAL A 249 36.74 27.52 0.48
CA VAL A 249 38.20 27.73 0.44
C VAL A 249 38.66 28.12 -0.95
N ASP A 250 39.75 28.85 -1.02
CA ASP A 250 40.41 29.30 -2.24
C ASP A 250 41.89 28.95 -2.15
N ASN A 251 42.30 27.89 -2.82
CA ASN A 251 43.65 27.34 -2.83
C ASN A 251 44.23 27.13 -1.41
N GLN A 252 43.46 26.47 -0.54
CA GLN A 252 43.84 26.20 0.86
C GLN A 252 43.72 24.72 1.15
N GLN A 253 44.26 24.28 2.28
CA GLN A 253 43.98 22.98 2.88
C GLN A 253 42.92 23.11 3.96
N ILE A 254 42.30 21.99 4.35
CA ILE A 254 41.32 21.96 5.45
C ILE A 254 41.88 21.07 6.54
N ASN A 255 41.89 21.58 7.78
CA ASN A 255 42.24 20.82 8.97
C ASN A 255 40.99 20.30 9.63
N LEU A 256 40.95 19.03 9.88
CA LEU A 256 39.91 18.37 10.65
C LEU A 256 40.41 18.09 12.05
N SER A 257 39.58 18.38 13.03
CA SER A 257 39.78 18.02 14.44
C SER A 257 38.54 17.36 15.00
N ASP A 258 38.63 16.87 16.22
CA ASP A 258 37.53 16.18 16.90
C ASP A 258 36.94 15.04 16.05
N LEU A 259 37.79 14.31 15.31
CA LEU A 259 37.33 13.13 14.55
C LEU A 259 36.66 12.16 15.51
N PRO A 260 35.37 11.80 15.29
CA PRO A 260 34.66 10.88 16.17
C PRO A 260 35.37 9.54 16.28
N GLN A 261 35.45 9.00 17.48
CA GLN A 261 36.18 7.78 17.80
C GLN A 261 35.22 6.65 18.13
N PRO A 262 35.47 5.42 17.64
CA PRO A 262 34.70 4.27 18.06
C PRO A 262 35.01 3.93 19.52
N ALA A 263 33.98 3.55 20.29
CA ALA A 263 34.14 3.10 21.67
C ALA A 263 34.64 1.65 21.72
N ASP A 264 34.24 0.82 20.76
CA ASP A 264 34.65 -0.58 20.67
C ASP A 264 35.72 -0.78 19.57
N LEU A 265 36.98 -0.77 19.99
CA LEU A 265 38.12 -0.98 19.10
C LEU A 265 38.23 -2.44 18.61
N THR A 266 37.50 -3.38 19.19
CA THR A 266 37.46 -4.77 18.69
C THR A 266 36.48 -4.88 17.51
N GLN A 267 35.51 -3.98 17.45
CA GLN A 267 34.55 -3.89 16.37
C GLN A 267 35.06 -2.99 15.23
N TRP A 268 35.83 -1.94 15.56
CA TRP A 268 36.27 -0.90 14.61
C TRP A 268 37.75 -0.55 14.86
N ASP A 269 38.61 -0.75 13.87
CA ASP A 269 40.05 -0.50 13.95
C ASP A 269 40.52 0.66 13.07
N GLU A 270 39.65 1.18 12.18
CA GLU A 270 39.95 2.28 11.26
C GLU A 270 38.83 3.33 11.26
N ILE A 271 39.22 4.58 11.03
CA ILE A 271 38.32 5.70 10.76
C ILE A 271 38.49 6.11 9.31
N ARG A 272 37.41 6.22 8.58
CA ARG A 272 37.41 6.72 7.20
C ARG A 272 36.82 8.09 7.12
N VAL A 273 37.54 8.97 6.45
CA VAL A 273 37.10 10.36 6.20
C VAL A 273 36.68 10.49 4.75
N TYR A 274 35.50 11.06 4.56
CA TYR A 274 34.90 11.30 3.25
C TYR A 274 34.67 12.79 3.05
N ARG A 275 34.97 13.28 1.85
CA ARG A 275 34.75 14.65 1.45
C ARG A 275 33.96 14.69 0.15
N ASN A 276 33.11 15.72 -0.02
CA ASN A 276 32.46 15.96 -1.30
C ASN A 276 33.48 16.47 -2.35
N VAL A 277 33.22 16.18 -3.63
CA VAL A 277 33.85 16.90 -4.72
C VAL A 277 33.34 18.36 -4.70
N ALA A 278 34.18 19.34 -4.97
CA ALA A 278 33.83 20.74 -4.85
C ALA A 278 32.45 21.07 -5.43
N ASN A 279 31.63 21.74 -4.62
CA ASN A 279 30.28 22.21 -4.99
C ASN A 279 29.29 21.08 -5.39
N THR A 280 29.52 19.82 -5.01
CA THR A 280 28.65 18.68 -5.26
C THR A 280 28.22 18.01 -3.96
N ASN A 281 27.33 17.04 -4.06
CA ASN A 281 26.94 16.14 -2.97
C ASN A 281 27.49 14.71 -3.17
N GLU A 282 28.56 14.55 -3.95
CA GLU A 282 29.23 13.29 -4.22
C GLU A 282 30.44 13.14 -3.30
N TYR A 283 30.40 12.22 -2.35
CA TYR A 283 31.39 12.06 -1.29
C TYR A 283 32.29 10.87 -1.57
N HIS A 284 33.61 11.13 -1.59
CA HIS A 284 34.64 10.12 -1.78
C HIS A 284 35.57 10.03 -0.58
N ARG A 285 36.15 8.85 -0.34
CA ARG A 285 37.06 8.59 0.77
C ARG A 285 38.38 9.33 0.57
N VAL A 286 38.63 10.34 1.37
CA VAL A 286 39.87 11.14 1.28
C VAL A 286 40.99 10.54 2.15
N ALA A 287 40.64 9.85 3.24
CA ALA A 287 41.61 9.22 4.12
C ALA A 287 41.07 7.96 4.82
N SER A 288 42.01 7.06 5.17
CA SER A 288 41.83 5.95 6.08
C SER A 288 42.84 6.11 7.21
N LEU A 289 42.38 6.21 8.44
CA LEU A 289 43.16 6.54 9.62
C LEU A 289 42.99 5.44 10.67
N ALA A 290 44.04 5.11 11.40
CA ALA A 290 43.89 4.18 12.53
C ALA A 290 42.94 4.78 13.57
N ALA A 291 42.12 3.93 14.22
CA ALA A 291 41.32 4.34 15.36
C ALA A 291 42.22 4.97 16.46
N GLY A 292 41.74 6.05 17.10
CA GLY A 292 42.51 6.88 18.01
C GLY A 292 43.12 8.14 17.36
N THR A 293 43.09 8.26 16.04
CA THR A 293 43.49 9.48 15.33
C THR A 293 42.40 10.55 15.45
N THR A 294 42.72 11.69 16.05
CA THR A 294 41.75 12.76 16.32
C THR A 294 41.80 13.95 15.36
N THR A 295 42.83 14.02 14.54
CA THR A 295 43.03 15.11 13.58
C THR A 295 43.49 14.61 12.22
N TYR A 296 43.15 15.34 11.16
CA TYR A 296 43.59 15.06 9.80
C TYR A 296 43.66 16.36 9.00
N THR A 297 44.67 16.50 8.16
CA THR A 297 44.78 17.65 7.25
C THR A 297 44.53 17.17 5.82
N ASP A 298 43.48 17.68 5.21
CA ASP A 298 43.16 17.39 3.82
C ASP A 298 43.74 18.43 2.88
N ASN A 299 44.49 17.95 1.92
CA ASN A 299 45.07 18.70 0.80
C ASN A 299 44.92 17.94 -0.53
N THR A 300 44.00 17.01 -0.62
CA THR A 300 43.80 16.14 -1.78
C THR A 300 42.99 16.85 -2.84
N GLY A 301 43.57 17.11 -4.01
CA GLY A 301 42.85 17.74 -5.13
C GLY A 301 41.68 16.89 -5.62
N ASP A 302 40.61 17.55 -6.12
CA ASP A 302 39.37 16.89 -6.54
C ASP A 302 39.55 15.87 -7.68
N ASN A 303 40.51 16.11 -8.58
CA ASN A 303 40.82 15.16 -9.65
C ASN A 303 41.29 13.79 -9.12
N VAL A 304 41.99 13.78 -7.98
CA VAL A 304 42.41 12.55 -7.33
C VAL A 304 41.26 11.99 -6.51
N LEU A 305 40.55 12.85 -5.78
CA LEU A 305 39.42 12.46 -4.93
C LEU A 305 38.32 11.71 -5.72
N ALA A 306 37.94 12.21 -6.89
CA ALA A 306 36.89 11.62 -7.74
C ALA A 306 37.19 10.18 -8.22
N THR A 307 38.43 9.71 -8.09
CA THR A 307 38.81 8.33 -8.41
C THR A 307 38.72 7.35 -7.22
N LEU A 308 38.50 7.88 -6.02
CA LEU A 308 38.47 7.10 -4.77
C LEU A 308 37.05 6.56 -4.49
N PRO A 309 36.92 5.58 -3.60
CA PRO A 309 35.62 4.97 -3.30
C PRO A 309 34.61 5.96 -2.74
N LEU A 310 33.35 5.81 -3.17
CA LEU A 310 32.21 6.53 -2.66
C LEU A 310 31.86 6.08 -1.23
N ILE A 311 31.23 6.98 -0.47
CA ILE A 311 30.70 6.67 0.84
C ILE A 311 29.47 5.74 0.74
N ASP A 312 29.39 4.78 1.63
CA ASP A 312 28.16 4.03 1.88
C ASP A 312 27.38 4.70 3.03
N PHE A 313 26.32 5.40 2.69
CA PHE A 313 25.47 6.05 3.68
C PHE A 313 24.60 5.09 4.48
N ASP A 314 24.35 3.89 3.97
CA ASP A 314 23.41 2.97 4.63
C ASP A 314 24.10 2.09 5.69
N GLY A 315 25.43 2.08 5.70
CA GLY A 315 26.25 1.35 6.68
C GLY A 315 26.11 -0.17 6.59
N PRO A 316 26.31 -0.91 7.68
CA PRO A 316 26.13 -2.35 7.68
C PRO A 316 24.72 -2.72 7.26
N LYS A 317 24.63 -3.58 6.26
CA LYS A 317 23.36 -4.03 5.68
C LYS A 317 22.69 -5.03 6.60
N ILE A 318 21.38 -5.10 6.53
CA ILE A 318 20.61 -6.12 7.24
C ILE A 318 21.02 -7.53 6.76
N ALA A 319 20.88 -8.48 7.66
CA ALA A 319 21.02 -9.91 7.41
C ALA A 319 19.80 -10.64 8.00
N TYR A 320 19.71 -11.96 7.80
CA TYR A 320 18.59 -12.74 8.30
C TYR A 320 18.46 -12.71 9.83
N ASP A 321 19.59 -12.56 10.54
CA ASP A 321 19.69 -12.48 12.01
C ASP A 321 19.52 -11.07 12.57
N THR A 322 19.36 -10.06 11.73
CA THR A 322 19.12 -8.70 12.18
C THR A 322 17.76 -8.63 12.89
N LEU A 323 17.75 -8.05 14.10
CA LEU A 323 16.52 -7.82 14.84
C LEU A 323 15.67 -6.75 14.14
N LEU A 324 14.35 -6.93 14.11
CA LEU A 324 13.46 -5.97 13.45
C LEU A 324 13.56 -4.57 14.05
N THR A 325 13.75 -4.48 15.36
CA THR A 325 13.92 -3.20 16.07
C THR A 325 15.20 -2.46 15.69
N ASN A 326 16.19 -3.16 15.11
CA ASN A 326 17.46 -2.58 14.65
C ASN A 326 17.42 -2.13 13.18
N ILE A 327 16.36 -2.43 12.45
CA ILE A 327 16.26 -2.03 11.05
C ILE A 327 16.09 -0.53 10.95
N ARG A 328 16.94 0.10 10.14
CA ARG A 328 16.85 1.52 9.79
C ARG A 328 16.74 1.69 8.28
N GLN A 329 15.92 2.61 7.91
CA GLN A 329 15.81 3.08 6.52
C GLN A 329 16.30 4.52 6.46
N ARG A 330 17.10 4.81 5.44
CA ARG A 330 17.58 6.17 5.20
C ARG A 330 16.54 6.97 4.41
N ASP A 331 16.19 8.14 4.93
CA ASP A 331 15.43 9.18 4.24
C ASP A 331 16.25 10.48 4.19
N GLY A 332 16.83 10.76 3.04
CA GLY A 332 17.79 11.85 2.88
C GLY A 332 19.02 11.66 3.76
N HIS A 333 19.14 12.45 4.80
CA HIS A 333 20.25 12.37 5.79
C HIS A 333 19.84 11.74 7.12
N ARG A 334 18.56 11.38 7.29
CA ARG A 334 18.02 10.78 8.52
C ARG A 334 17.94 9.28 8.39
N TYR A 335 17.98 8.61 9.55
CA TYR A 335 17.83 7.17 9.65
C TYR A 335 16.64 6.85 10.53
N GLU A 336 15.54 6.47 9.90
CA GLU A 336 14.30 6.18 10.60
C GLU A 336 14.22 4.72 11.01
N GLN A 337 13.72 4.47 12.20
CA GLN A 337 13.42 3.12 12.67
C GLN A 337 12.19 2.61 11.91
N VAL A 338 12.28 1.40 11.37
CA VAL A 338 11.20 0.81 10.58
C VAL A 338 10.18 0.11 11.47
N PHE A 339 10.64 -0.65 12.47
CA PHE A 339 9.79 -1.42 13.36
C PHE A 339 10.06 -1.08 14.82
N GLU A 340 9.01 -1.14 15.63
CA GLU A 340 9.03 -1.03 17.08
C GLU A 340 8.54 -2.35 17.71
N GLU A 341 8.72 -2.52 19.02
CA GLU A 341 8.11 -3.64 19.76
C GLU A 341 6.58 -3.46 19.81
N GLY A 342 5.87 -4.55 19.54
CA GLY A 342 4.42 -4.54 19.48
C GLY A 342 3.84 -5.60 18.54
N THR A 343 2.70 -5.34 17.95
CA THR A 343 2.05 -6.26 17.01
C THR A 343 1.99 -5.65 15.61
N LEU A 344 2.67 -6.27 14.67
CA LEU A 344 2.57 -5.95 13.24
C LEU A 344 1.34 -6.64 12.66
N GLN A 345 0.38 -5.88 12.19
CA GLN A 345 -0.75 -6.37 11.39
C GLN A 345 -0.44 -6.20 9.90
N PHE A 346 -0.61 -7.27 9.15
CA PHE A 346 -0.28 -7.29 7.73
C PHE A 346 -1.44 -7.84 6.89
N THR A 347 -1.81 -7.10 5.86
CA THR A 347 -2.85 -7.47 4.90
C THR A 347 -2.28 -7.37 3.49
N GLY A 348 -1.60 -8.41 3.04
CA GLY A 348 -1.05 -8.46 1.68
C GLY A 348 -2.11 -8.61 0.61
N ARG A 349 -1.73 -8.44 -0.65
CA ARG A 349 -2.59 -8.73 -1.81
C ARG A 349 -1.91 -9.77 -2.71
N LYS A 350 -2.72 -10.67 -3.26
CA LYS A 350 -2.28 -11.66 -4.25
C LYS A 350 -3.27 -11.70 -5.40
N GLY A 351 -2.78 -11.53 -6.64
CA GLY A 351 -3.64 -11.44 -7.82
C GLY A 351 -4.66 -10.29 -7.72
N GLY A 352 -4.24 -9.13 -7.19
CA GLY A 352 -5.10 -7.96 -6.99
C GLY A 352 -6.14 -8.09 -5.87
N ARG A 353 -6.19 -9.23 -5.14
CA ARG A 353 -7.17 -9.50 -4.07
C ARG A 353 -6.51 -9.44 -2.70
N ALA A 354 -7.15 -8.76 -1.74
CA ALA A 354 -6.67 -8.72 -0.36
C ALA A 354 -6.68 -10.12 0.26
N GLN A 355 -5.62 -10.45 1.00
CA GLN A 355 -5.53 -11.64 1.82
C GLN A 355 -6.13 -11.38 3.20
N GLU A 356 -6.28 -12.41 3.99
CA GLU A 356 -6.66 -12.26 5.40
C GLU A 356 -5.57 -11.51 6.17
N THR A 357 -5.98 -10.62 7.07
CA THR A 357 -5.04 -9.90 7.94
C THR A 357 -4.42 -10.88 8.93
N LYS A 358 -3.11 -11.00 8.92
CA LYS A 358 -2.33 -11.75 9.89
C LYS A 358 -1.54 -10.83 10.80
N SER A 359 -1.15 -11.33 11.95
CA SER A 359 -0.41 -10.57 12.96
C SER A 359 0.88 -11.28 13.34
N LEU A 360 1.97 -10.51 13.45
CA LEU A 360 3.26 -10.92 13.97
C LEU A 360 3.58 -10.10 15.23
N THR A 361 3.87 -10.77 16.33
CA THR A 361 4.39 -10.08 17.52
C THR A 361 5.87 -9.79 17.34
N ILE A 362 6.25 -8.52 17.45
CA ILE A 362 7.64 -8.07 17.40
C ILE A 362 8.11 -7.84 18.83
N ASP A 363 9.08 -8.60 19.24
CA ASP A 363 9.78 -8.50 20.52
C ASP A 363 11.29 -8.29 20.32
N ALA A 364 12.04 -8.28 21.41
CA ALA A 364 13.49 -8.08 21.41
C ALA A 364 14.30 -9.18 20.67
N ASN A 365 13.66 -10.28 20.24
CA ASN A 365 14.32 -11.40 19.58
C ASN A 365 13.84 -11.62 18.15
N THR A 366 12.78 -10.91 17.72
CA THR A 366 12.19 -11.09 16.39
C THR A 366 13.12 -10.58 15.30
N THR A 367 13.43 -11.45 14.35
CA THR A 367 14.45 -11.23 13.30
C THR A 367 13.84 -10.94 11.93
N VAL A 368 14.68 -10.51 10.99
CA VAL A 368 14.33 -10.39 9.56
C VAL A 368 13.88 -11.74 8.99
N SER A 369 14.47 -12.85 9.42
CA SER A 369 14.06 -14.20 9.00
C SER A 369 12.60 -14.49 9.38
N ASP A 370 12.19 -14.10 10.59
CA ASP A 370 10.83 -14.30 11.09
C ASP A 370 9.84 -13.43 10.29
N LEU A 371 10.21 -12.18 9.97
CA LEU A 371 9.41 -11.31 9.12
C LEU A 371 9.22 -11.89 7.72
N ILE A 372 10.27 -12.38 7.09
CA ILE A 372 10.22 -13.00 5.77
C ILE A 372 9.26 -14.20 5.78
N THR A 373 9.44 -15.10 6.75
CA THR A 373 8.56 -16.29 6.90
C THR A 373 7.11 -15.88 7.09
N PHE A 374 6.85 -14.89 7.95
CA PHE A 374 5.52 -14.34 8.18
C PHE A 374 4.90 -13.73 6.93
N MET A 375 5.68 -12.98 6.13
CA MET A 375 5.21 -12.38 4.88
C MET A 375 4.91 -13.43 3.82
N GLU A 376 5.74 -14.46 3.69
CA GLU A 376 5.50 -15.59 2.79
C GLU A 376 4.19 -16.31 3.09
N GLU A 377 3.99 -16.66 4.36
CA GLU A 377 2.76 -17.31 4.83
C GLU A 377 1.53 -16.42 4.65
N SER A 378 1.68 -15.11 4.87
CA SER A 378 0.58 -14.14 4.74
C SER A 378 0.21 -13.88 3.29
N LEU A 379 1.17 -13.93 2.38
CA LEU A 379 0.96 -13.80 0.93
C LEU A 379 0.64 -15.14 0.26
N GLY A 380 0.72 -16.25 0.98
CA GLY A 380 0.51 -17.59 0.43
C GLY A 380 1.52 -17.94 -0.66
N ILE A 381 2.79 -17.57 -0.48
CA ILE A 381 3.89 -17.94 -1.36
C ILE A 381 4.27 -19.39 -1.06
N GLN A 382 4.21 -20.22 -2.08
CA GLN A 382 4.57 -21.64 -1.97
C GLN A 382 6.02 -21.79 -2.42
N ARG A 383 6.87 -22.30 -1.52
CA ARG A 383 8.30 -22.55 -1.81
C ARG A 383 8.52 -23.85 -2.59
N THR A 384 9.58 -23.90 -3.36
CA THR A 384 10.09 -25.12 -4.00
C THR A 384 10.76 -26.01 -2.93
N PRO A 385 10.55 -27.36 -2.96
CA PRO A 385 9.82 -28.14 -3.98
C PRO A 385 8.31 -28.15 -3.83
N GLY A 386 7.73 -27.65 -2.72
CA GLY A 386 6.31 -27.74 -2.43
C GLY A 386 5.88 -29.08 -1.82
N PRO A 387 4.57 -29.30 -1.65
CA PRO A 387 4.03 -30.50 -1.00
C PRO A 387 4.12 -31.75 -1.87
N ASP A 388 4.22 -31.61 -3.20
CA ASP A 388 4.40 -32.72 -4.14
C ASP A 388 5.79 -32.65 -4.79
N PRO A 389 6.74 -33.50 -4.36
CA PRO A 389 8.09 -33.52 -4.93
C PRO A 389 8.16 -34.07 -6.36
N VAL A 390 7.10 -34.73 -6.87
CA VAL A 390 7.06 -35.21 -8.25
C VAL A 390 6.76 -34.05 -9.20
N HIS A 391 5.97 -33.09 -8.72
CA HIS A 391 5.63 -31.88 -9.46
C HIS A 391 6.05 -30.65 -8.60
N PRO A 392 7.34 -30.33 -8.53
CA PRO A 392 7.83 -29.24 -7.68
C PRO A 392 7.29 -27.90 -8.14
N ILE A 393 7.11 -26.98 -7.18
CA ILE A 393 6.73 -25.59 -7.48
C ILE A 393 7.80 -25.01 -8.42
N PRO A 394 7.42 -24.45 -9.59
CA PRO A 394 8.39 -23.95 -10.54
C PRO A 394 9.09 -22.68 -10.04
N ILE A 395 10.35 -22.57 -10.42
CA ILE A 395 11.14 -21.36 -10.21
C ILE A 395 10.75 -20.29 -11.25
N ASP A 396 11.07 -19.05 -10.96
CA ASP A 396 10.92 -17.96 -11.92
C ASP A 396 11.93 -18.08 -13.07
N SER A 397 11.46 -18.20 -14.31
CA SER A 397 12.33 -18.45 -15.47
C SER A 397 13.21 -17.25 -15.84
N ALA A 398 12.74 -16.03 -15.56
CA ALA A 398 13.46 -14.81 -15.92
C ALA A 398 14.64 -14.51 -14.98
N SER A 399 14.45 -14.69 -13.67
CA SER A 399 15.48 -14.43 -12.67
C SER A 399 16.23 -15.68 -12.20
N GLY A 400 15.67 -16.87 -12.43
CA GLY A 400 16.20 -18.14 -11.90
C GLY A 400 16.03 -18.30 -10.38
N ASN A 401 15.22 -17.47 -9.74
CA ASN A 401 15.00 -17.48 -8.30
C ASN A 401 13.86 -18.42 -7.90
N ASP A 402 14.02 -19.08 -6.76
CA ASP A 402 12.92 -19.77 -6.10
C ASP A 402 11.88 -18.79 -5.57
N PRO A 403 10.59 -19.18 -5.56
CA PRO A 403 9.56 -18.44 -4.83
C PRO A 403 9.91 -18.34 -3.34
N GLY A 404 9.65 -17.19 -2.75
CA GLY A 404 9.94 -16.92 -1.34
C GLY A 404 10.66 -15.59 -1.13
N GLY A 405 11.01 -15.33 0.11
CA GLY A 405 11.71 -14.12 0.51
C GLY A 405 13.19 -14.37 0.74
N ARG A 406 14.00 -13.37 0.45
CA ARG A 406 15.43 -13.38 0.71
C ARG A 406 15.94 -12.00 1.08
N VAL A 407 17.07 -11.96 1.77
CA VAL A 407 17.87 -10.76 1.98
C VAL A 407 18.99 -10.74 0.96
N THR A 408 19.15 -9.63 0.27
CA THR A 408 20.26 -9.46 -0.69
C THR A 408 21.50 -8.93 0.01
N LEU A 409 22.67 -9.05 -0.63
CA LEU A 409 23.94 -8.57 -0.09
C LEU A 409 23.96 -7.03 0.10
N ASP A 410 23.17 -6.33 -0.67
CA ASP A 410 22.99 -4.87 -0.55
C ASP A 410 21.92 -4.46 0.49
N GLY A 411 21.40 -5.42 1.26
CA GLY A 411 20.50 -5.15 2.38
C GLY A 411 19.06 -4.87 1.99
N ARG A 412 18.56 -5.49 0.92
CA ARG A 412 17.14 -5.41 0.54
C ARG A 412 16.40 -6.69 0.93
N ILE A 413 15.17 -6.54 1.34
CA ILE A 413 14.25 -7.67 1.42
C ILE A 413 13.58 -7.82 0.06
N VAL A 414 13.74 -8.97 -0.56
CA VAL A 414 13.17 -9.31 -1.87
C VAL A 414 12.19 -10.44 -1.69
N LEU A 415 10.98 -10.28 -2.20
CA LEU A 415 9.95 -11.32 -2.22
C LEU A 415 9.69 -11.71 -3.67
N THR A 416 9.86 -12.99 -3.99
CA THR A 416 9.52 -13.60 -5.28
C THR A 416 8.21 -14.37 -5.11
N GLY A 417 7.19 -13.97 -5.84
CA GLY A 417 5.89 -14.67 -5.85
C GLY A 417 5.98 -16.03 -6.56
N ASN A 418 4.85 -16.72 -6.62
CA ASN A 418 4.70 -17.84 -7.55
C ASN A 418 4.42 -17.33 -8.96
N ASN A 419 4.70 -18.14 -9.98
CA ASN A 419 4.53 -17.79 -11.37
C ASN A 419 3.07 -17.49 -11.73
N GLY A 420 2.83 -16.60 -12.71
CA GLY A 420 1.52 -16.26 -13.24
C GLY A 420 0.87 -15.02 -12.62
N ARG A 421 0.02 -14.36 -13.39
CA ARG A 421 -0.57 -13.05 -13.05
C ARG A 421 -1.42 -13.07 -11.78
N ASP A 422 -2.24 -14.11 -11.58
CA ASP A 422 -3.09 -14.20 -10.39
C ASP A 422 -2.31 -14.61 -9.13
N ASN A 423 -1.02 -14.93 -9.26
CA ASN A 423 -0.09 -15.09 -8.15
C ASN A 423 0.74 -13.82 -7.87
N ALA A 424 0.53 -12.74 -8.63
CA ALA A 424 1.21 -11.47 -8.42
C ALA A 424 0.98 -10.96 -6.99
N ILE A 425 2.07 -10.62 -6.30
CA ILE A 425 2.06 -10.16 -4.91
C ILE A 425 2.20 -8.64 -4.84
N GLU A 426 1.39 -8.00 -4.00
CA GLU A 426 1.43 -6.56 -3.83
C GLU A 426 1.44 -6.19 -2.34
N ILE A 427 2.30 -5.26 -1.97
CA ILE A 427 2.40 -4.70 -0.63
C ILE A 427 2.41 -3.17 -0.75
N GLY A 428 1.33 -2.53 -0.32
CA GLY A 428 1.26 -1.08 -0.21
C GLY A 428 1.63 -0.63 1.21
N LEU A 429 1.94 0.66 1.38
CA LEU A 429 2.26 1.24 2.69
C LEU A 429 1.14 1.08 3.73
N SER A 430 -0.12 1.07 3.29
CA SER A 430 -1.27 0.86 4.18
C SER A 430 -1.52 -0.61 4.56
N ASN A 431 -0.75 -1.54 4.00
CA ASN A 431 -0.90 -2.96 4.27
C ASN A 431 -0.17 -3.44 5.54
N MET A 432 0.69 -2.60 6.10
CA MET A 432 1.44 -2.87 7.32
C MET A 432 1.11 -1.83 8.39
N LEU A 433 0.49 -2.28 9.48
CA LEU A 433 0.11 -1.46 10.62
C LEU A 433 0.82 -1.97 11.86
N MET A 434 1.63 -1.14 12.47
CA MET A 434 2.28 -1.40 13.76
C MET A 434 1.38 -0.93 14.89
N VAL A 435 0.99 -1.83 15.78
CA VAL A 435 0.19 -1.56 16.98
C VAL A 435 1.11 -1.70 18.19
N THR A 436 1.39 -0.58 18.85
CA THR A 436 2.21 -0.49 20.05
C THR A 436 1.38 -0.05 21.25
N SER A 437 1.99 0.02 22.42
CA SER A 437 1.34 0.56 23.62
C SER A 437 0.98 2.06 23.50
N THR A 438 1.59 2.77 22.56
CA THR A 438 1.40 4.21 22.32
C THR A 438 0.38 4.52 21.23
N GLY A 439 -0.01 3.53 20.43
CA GLY A 439 -0.96 3.69 19.34
C GLY A 439 -0.71 2.79 18.14
N ALA A 440 -1.40 3.07 17.05
CA ALA A 440 -1.25 2.36 15.79
C ALA A 440 -0.70 3.30 14.71
N THR A 441 0.38 2.88 14.03
CA THR A 441 1.06 3.63 12.98
C THR A 441 1.34 2.75 11.77
N ASN A 442 1.26 3.30 10.57
CA ASN A 442 1.69 2.58 9.38
C ASN A 442 3.21 2.42 9.36
N VAL A 443 3.68 1.23 9.03
CA VAL A 443 5.10 0.95 8.85
C VAL A 443 5.57 1.57 7.53
N ASN A 444 6.59 2.42 7.60
CA ASN A 444 7.20 3.01 6.42
C ASN A 444 8.23 2.05 5.81
N LEU A 445 7.77 1.02 5.12
CA LEU A 445 8.61 0.06 4.39
C LEU A 445 8.04 -0.15 2.98
N PRO A 446 8.34 0.75 2.04
CA PRO A 446 7.83 0.65 0.68
C PRO A 446 8.48 -0.51 -0.08
N PHE A 447 7.66 -1.33 -0.72
CA PHE A 447 8.10 -2.34 -1.67
C PHE A 447 7.90 -1.83 -3.10
N GLY A 448 8.98 -1.76 -3.86
CA GLY A 448 8.95 -1.47 -5.30
C GLY A 448 8.87 -2.75 -6.11
N THR A 449 8.21 -2.70 -7.26
CA THR A 449 8.15 -3.83 -8.21
C THR A 449 9.43 -3.86 -9.04
N ALA A 450 10.20 -4.93 -8.89
CA ALA A 450 11.42 -5.19 -9.68
C ALA A 450 11.11 -5.98 -10.97
N GLN A 451 10.10 -6.86 -10.92
CA GLN A 451 9.65 -7.68 -12.05
C GLN A 451 8.14 -7.88 -11.96
N LEU A 452 7.45 -7.82 -13.09
CA LEU A 452 6.02 -8.10 -13.20
C LEU A 452 5.80 -9.59 -13.52
N ALA A 453 4.75 -10.17 -12.95
CA ALA A 453 4.32 -11.52 -13.30
C ALA A 453 3.76 -11.57 -14.72
N VAL A 454 4.07 -12.67 -15.43
CA VAL A 454 3.53 -12.97 -16.75
C VAL A 454 2.93 -14.36 -16.74
N GLY A 455 1.91 -14.55 -17.56
CA GLY A 455 1.33 -15.84 -17.85
C GLY A 455 -0.15 -15.94 -17.50
N GLU A 456 -0.84 -16.81 -18.23
CA GLU A 456 -2.26 -17.05 -18.07
C GLU A 456 -2.51 -17.81 -16.78
N SER A 457 -3.50 -17.37 -16.04
CA SER A 457 -3.92 -18.00 -14.79
C SER A 457 -5.42 -17.84 -14.59
N ALA A 458 -6.00 -18.70 -13.79
CA ALA A 458 -7.39 -18.66 -13.39
C ALA A 458 -7.48 -18.88 -11.88
N VAL A 459 -8.34 -18.12 -11.23
CA VAL A 459 -8.50 -18.15 -9.77
C VAL A 459 -9.96 -18.41 -9.41
N THR A 460 -10.17 -19.29 -8.45
CA THR A 460 -11.48 -19.51 -7.84
C THR A 460 -11.35 -19.58 -6.32
N ASP A 461 -12.30 -18.98 -5.63
CA ASP A 461 -12.39 -18.99 -4.17
C ASP A 461 -13.65 -19.79 -3.78
N PHE A 462 -13.53 -20.66 -2.77
CA PHE A 462 -14.66 -21.35 -2.17
C PHE A 462 -14.46 -21.52 -0.66
N ILE A 463 -15.54 -21.85 0.03
CA ILE A 463 -15.51 -22.04 1.48
C ILE A 463 -15.58 -23.54 1.76
N VAL A 464 -14.71 -24.02 2.62
CA VAL A 464 -14.74 -25.35 3.21
C VAL A 464 -14.94 -25.22 4.71
N TYR A 465 -15.42 -26.28 5.34
CA TYR A 465 -15.65 -26.29 6.79
C TYR A 465 -14.73 -27.31 7.45
N ASP A 466 -14.18 -26.96 8.59
CA ASP A 466 -13.42 -27.89 9.43
C ASP A 466 -14.32 -28.82 10.24
N SER A 467 -13.73 -29.67 11.08
CA SER A 467 -14.47 -30.62 11.94
C SER A 467 -15.30 -29.93 13.04
N LEU A 468 -15.10 -28.65 13.28
CA LEU A 468 -15.86 -27.83 14.22
C LEU A 468 -16.92 -26.98 13.50
N GLY A 469 -17.00 -27.05 12.17
CA GLY A 469 -17.90 -26.24 11.36
C GLY A 469 -17.42 -24.81 11.16
N ILE A 470 -16.14 -24.53 11.39
CA ILE A 470 -15.55 -23.21 11.15
C ILE A 470 -15.31 -23.08 9.64
N PRO A 471 -15.81 -22.00 9.02
CA PRO A 471 -15.61 -21.77 7.60
C PRO A 471 -14.16 -21.36 7.32
N LEU A 472 -13.53 -22.08 6.42
CA LEU A 472 -12.18 -21.78 5.91
C LEU A 472 -12.29 -21.40 4.44
N ARG A 473 -11.77 -20.23 4.08
CA ARG A 473 -11.70 -19.82 2.66
C ARG A 473 -10.49 -20.48 2.00
N VAL A 474 -10.77 -21.26 0.97
CA VAL A 474 -9.74 -21.87 0.13
C VAL A 474 -9.70 -21.15 -1.21
N ARG A 475 -8.49 -20.79 -1.63
CA ARG A 475 -8.23 -20.23 -2.96
C ARG A 475 -7.44 -21.24 -3.78
N VAL A 476 -7.93 -21.54 -4.95
CA VAL A 476 -7.23 -22.33 -5.96
C VAL A 476 -6.85 -21.41 -7.10
N THR A 477 -5.55 -21.34 -7.38
CA THR A 477 -5.00 -20.61 -8.53
C THR A 477 -4.42 -21.65 -9.49
N MET A 478 -4.94 -21.67 -10.69
CA MET A 478 -4.46 -22.55 -11.77
C MET A 478 -3.64 -21.71 -12.73
N VAL A 479 -2.39 -22.09 -12.97
CA VAL A 479 -1.47 -21.38 -13.88
C VAL A 479 -1.15 -22.25 -15.08
N MET A 480 -1.05 -21.63 -16.26
CA MET A 480 -0.66 -22.34 -17.49
C MET A 480 0.83 -22.67 -17.43
N GLU A 481 1.14 -23.94 -17.23
CA GLU A 481 2.53 -24.43 -17.10
C GLU A 481 3.15 -24.75 -18.46
N CYS A 482 2.38 -25.35 -19.36
CA CYS A 482 2.88 -25.78 -20.66
C CYS A 482 1.78 -25.70 -21.71
N ARG A 483 2.16 -25.39 -22.93
CA ARG A 483 1.29 -25.45 -24.11
C ARG A 483 2.06 -26.01 -25.30
N ASP A 484 1.51 -27.03 -25.92
CA ASP A 484 1.96 -27.56 -27.19
C ASP A 484 0.87 -27.41 -28.28
N SER A 485 1.09 -28.01 -29.46
CA SER A 485 0.17 -27.89 -30.59
C SER A 485 -1.17 -28.63 -30.36
N SER A 486 -1.24 -29.50 -29.37
CA SER A 486 -2.37 -30.42 -29.14
C SER A 486 -2.96 -30.34 -27.73
N SER A 487 -2.22 -29.79 -26.78
CA SER A 487 -2.62 -29.78 -25.38
C SER A 487 -2.13 -28.52 -24.64
N THR A 488 -2.86 -28.15 -23.59
CA THR A 488 -2.48 -27.11 -22.64
C THR A 488 -2.57 -27.67 -21.24
N THR A 489 -1.50 -27.54 -20.47
CA THR A 489 -1.41 -28.05 -19.10
C THR A 489 -1.48 -26.88 -18.12
N TYR A 490 -2.38 -27.00 -17.17
CA TYR A 490 -2.50 -26.09 -16.02
C TYR A 490 -2.08 -26.84 -14.75
N ARG A 491 -1.43 -26.13 -13.89
CA ARG A 491 -1.08 -26.60 -12.55
C ARG A 491 -1.91 -25.88 -11.52
#